data_2c103f7f7da44b2b003559063c973cb1
#
_entry.id   2c103f7f7da44b2b003559063c973cb1
#
_cell.length_a   1.000
_cell.length_b   1.000
_cell.length_c   1.000
_cell.angle_alpha   90.00
_cell.angle_beta   90.00
_cell.angle_gamma   90.00
#
_symmetry.space_group_name_H-M   'P 1'
#
loop_
_entity.id
_entity.type
_entity.pdbx_description
1 polymer ?
#
loop_
_entity_poly.entity_id
_entity_poly.type
_entity_poly.pdbx_seq_one_letter_code
_entity_poly.pdbx_strand_id
1 'polypeptide(L)'
;MSAQKEDLRIVRTRKLLSNTLLDMMEEESIEKISVIDLCNKAMVNRATFYAHFEDKYHLLTFALEELKDDLYKKFTKDTKFTTPTETLNSMIVMAVDFFFDKHNHIANIIRFNRNGKVISTIQD
;
A
#
# COMPACT_ATOMS: atom_id res chain seq x y z
N MET A 1 5.59 -27.27 -7.72
CA MET A 1 4.18 -26.88 -7.61
C MET A 1 3.74 -26.53 -6.20
N SER A 2 4.18 -27.25 -5.18
CA SER A 2 3.89 -26.88 -3.79
C SER A 2 4.52 -25.51 -3.43
N ALA A 3 5.69 -25.19 -3.98
CA ALA A 3 6.36 -23.90 -3.76
C ALA A 3 5.55 -22.73 -4.31
N GLN A 4 4.91 -22.89 -5.48
CA GLN A 4 4.07 -21.83 -6.06
C GLN A 4 2.81 -21.59 -5.25
N LYS A 5 2.21 -22.64 -4.67
CA LYS A 5 1.04 -22.48 -3.80
C LYS A 5 1.40 -21.75 -2.51
N GLU A 6 2.57 -22.04 -1.94
CA GLU A 6 3.05 -21.35 -0.74
C GLU A 6 3.32 -19.87 -1.05
N ASP A 7 3.94 -19.58 -2.19
CA ASP A 7 4.21 -18.21 -2.61
C ASP A 7 2.92 -17.42 -2.81
N LEU A 8 1.89 -18.03 -3.39
CA LEU A 8 0.59 -17.39 -3.57
C LEU A 8 -0.10 -17.13 -2.24
N ARG A 9 0.00 -18.04 -1.28
CA ARG A 9 -0.54 -17.82 0.06
C ARG A 9 0.15 -16.66 0.75
N ILE A 10 1.47 -16.58 0.64
CA ILE A 10 2.28 -15.51 1.22
C ILE A 10 1.85 -14.18 0.61
N VAL A 11 1.75 -14.10 -0.71
CA VAL A 11 1.35 -12.88 -1.41
C VAL A 11 -0.05 -12.44 -0.98
N ARG A 12 -0.99 -13.37 -0.91
CA ARG A 12 -2.36 -13.06 -0.50
C ARG A 12 -2.45 -12.57 0.93
N THR A 13 -1.73 -13.21 1.83
CA THR A 13 -1.71 -12.82 3.25
C THR A 13 -1.12 -11.43 3.42
N ARG A 14 -0.02 -11.15 2.75
CA ARG A 14 0.62 -9.83 2.81
C ARG A 14 -0.28 -8.75 2.24
N LYS A 15 -0.94 -9.01 1.11
CA LYS A 15 -1.88 -8.06 0.52
C LYS A 15 -3.08 -7.81 1.42
N LEU A 16 -3.63 -8.86 2.00
CA LEU A 16 -4.76 -8.74 2.92
C LEU A 16 -4.39 -7.88 4.12
N LEU A 17 -3.24 -8.13 4.72
CA LEU A 17 -2.77 -7.35 5.87
C LEU A 17 -2.51 -5.90 5.48
N SER A 18 -1.87 -5.64 4.33
CA SER A 18 -1.58 -4.28 3.91
C SER A 18 -2.86 -3.50 3.59
N ASN A 19 -3.81 -4.11 2.89
CA ASN A 19 -5.09 -3.46 2.59
C ASN A 19 -5.88 -3.17 3.87
N THR A 20 -5.87 -4.10 4.81
CA THR A 20 -6.56 -3.90 6.09
C THR A 20 -5.93 -2.75 6.87
N LEU A 21 -4.60 -2.68 6.91
CA LEU A 21 -3.91 -1.58 7.58
C LEU A 21 -4.26 -0.23 6.94
N LEU A 22 -4.22 -0.15 5.62
CA LEU A 22 -4.53 1.10 4.92
C LEU A 22 -5.98 1.53 5.16
N ASP A 23 -6.92 0.58 5.15
CA ASP A 23 -8.31 0.86 5.47
C ASP A 23 -8.47 1.41 6.89
N MET A 24 -7.78 0.82 7.86
CA MET A 24 -7.82 1.29 9.24
C MET A 24 -7.19 2.68 9.39
N MET A 25 -6.14 2.96 8.61
CA MET A 25 -5.45 4.26 8.65
C MET A 25 -6.28 5.39 8.05
N GLU A 26 -7.34 5.08 7.32
CA GLU A 26 -8.27 6.11 6.85
C GLU A 26 -9.11 6.71 7.98
N GLU A 27 -9.26 5.98 9.08
CA GLU A 27 -10.12 6.38 10.19
C GLU A 27 -9.37 6.71 11.46
N GLU A 28 -8.14 6.23 11.59
CA GLU A 28 -7.35 6.48 12.79
C GLU A 28 -5.85 6.50 12.49
N SER A 29 -5.09 7.07 13.42
CA SER A 29 -3.63 7.12 13.31
C SER A 29 -3.04 5.72 13.49
N ILE A 30 -1.97 5.44 12.74
CA ILE A 30 -1.24 4.17 12.87
C ILE A 30 -0.75 3.95 14.32
N GLU A 31 -0.49 5.03 15.04
CA GLU A 31 -0.08 4.94 16.46
C GLU A 31 -1.15 4.27 17.32
N LYS A 32 -2.41 4.44 16.97
CA LYS A 32 -3.53 3.88 17.69
C LYS A 32 -3.92 2.48 17.24
N ILE A 33 -3.41 2.04 16.10
CA ILE A 33 -3.72 0.71 15.56
C ILE A 33 -2.81 -0.31 16.20
N SER A 34 -3.40 -1.31 16.86
CA SER A 34 -2.63 -2.43 17.42
C SER A 34 -2.56 -3.58 16.43
N VAL A 35 -1.51 -4.41 16.54
CA VAL A 35 -1.40 -5.62 15.73
C VAL A 35 -2.57 -6.56 16.01
N ILE A 36 -3.04 -6.61 17.26
CA ILE A 36 -4.19 -7.45 17.64
C ILE A 36 -5.44 -7.03 16.86
N ASP A 37 -5.75 -5.73 16.86
CA ASP A 37 -6.92 -5.20 16.15
C ASP A 37 -6.80 -5.41 14.63
N LEU A 38 -5.61 -5.17 14.11
CA LEU A 38 -5.33 -5.39 12.69
C LEU A 38 -5.56 -6.85 12.30
N CYS A 39 -5.02 -7.78 13.06
CA CYS A 39 -5.15 -9.20 12.81
C CYS A 39 -6.60 -9.67 12.96
N ASN A 40 -7.32 -9.16 13.95
CA ASN A 40 -8.74 -9.49 14.13
C ASN A 40 -9.55 -9.02 12.92
N LYS A 41 -9.31 -7.82 12.45
CA LYS A 41 -10.03 -7.27 11.30
C LYS A 41 -9.70 -8.01 10.01
N ALA A 42 -8.44 -8.39 9.82
CA ALA A 42 -7.99 -9.13 8.65
C ALA A 42 -8.31 -10.63 8.75
N MET A 43 -8.75 -11.10 9.92
CA MET A 43 -8.99 -12.52 10.19
C MET A 43 -7.72 -13.35 10.01
N VAL A 44 -6.58 -12.81 10.46
CA VAL A 44 -5.28 -13.43 10.37
C VAL A 44 -4.75 -13.65 11.79
N ASN A 45 -4.12 -14.80 12.00
CA ASN A 45 -3.50 -15.13 13.27
C ASN A 45 -2.27 -14.25 13.51
N ARG A 46 -2.03 -13.83 14.76
CA ARG A 46 -0.85 -13.01 15.10
C ARG A 46 0.47 -13.70 14.75
N ALA A 47 0.54 -15.01 14.94
CA ALA A 47 1.74 -15.76 14.57
C ALA A 47 2.02 -15.63 13.08
N THR A 48 0.98 -15.65 12.25
CA THR A 48 1.09 -15.45 10.80
C THR A 48 1.58 -14.04 10.50
N PHE A 49 1.04 -13.03 11.19
CA PHE A 49 1.51 -11.65 11.03
C PHE A 49 3.03 -11.56 11.29
N TYR A 50 3.47 -12.06 12.43
CA TYR A 50 4.89 -11.97 12.81
C TYR A 50 5.80 -12.88 12.00
N ALA A 51 5.25 -13.84 11.27
CA ALA A 51 6.01 -14.61 10.30
C ALA A 51 6.38 -13.78 9.07
N HIS A 52 5.61 -12.72 8.77
CA HIS A 52 5.82 -11.88 7.59
C HIS A 52 6.38 -10.49 7.91
N PHE A 53 6.03 -9.93 9.05
CA PHE A 53 6.38 -8.55 9.40
C PHE A 53 6.86 -8.46 10.84
N GLU A 54 7.84 -7.61 11.08
CA GLU A 54 8.36 -7.39 12.43
C GLU A 54 7.38 -6.59 13.30
N ASP A 55 6.73 -5.60 12.70
CA ASP A 55 5.78 -4.72 13.37
C ASP A 55 4.84 -4.07 12.36
N LYS A 56 3.95 -3.22 12.83
CA LYS A 56 3.00 -2.51 11.96
C LYS A 56 3.67 -1.51 11.02
N TYR A 57 4.82 -0.98 11.40
CA TYR A 57 5.56 -0.05 10.54
C TYR A 57 6.25 -0.76 9.39
N HIS A 58 6.74 -1.97 9.62
CA HIS A 58 7.25 -2.83 8.56
C HIS A 58 6.14 -3.14 7.54
N LEU A 59 4.94 -3.45 8.03
CA LEU A 59 3.78 -3.66 7.17
C LEU A 59 3.42 -2.40 6.41
N LEU A 60 3.47 -1.23 7.04
CA LEU A 60 3.20 0.05 6.37
C LEU A 60 4.18 0.28 5.21
N THR A 61 5.46 0.03 5.44
CA THR A 61 6.48 0.15 4.38
C THR A 61 6.13 -0.74 3.19
N PHE A 62 5.75 -1.98 3.46
CA PHE A 62 5.32 -2.91 2.41
C PHE A 62 4.08 -2.38 1.67
N ALA A 63 3.09 -1.88 2.40
CA ALA A 63 1.86 -1.34 1.80
C ALA A 63 2.14 -0.14 0.89
N LEU A 64 3.03 0.74 1.31
CA LEU A 64 3.41 1.92 0.51
C LEU A 64 4.18 1.52 -0.74
N GLU A 65 5.03 0.52 -0.65
CA GLU A 65 5.74 -0.01 -1.81
C GLU A 65 4.78 -0.66 -2.81
N GLU A 66 3.75 -1.35 -2.32
CA GLU A 66 2.71 -1.92 -3.17
C GLU A 66 1.96 -0.82 -3.94
N LEU A 67 1.62 0.28 -3.27
CA LEU A 67 0.98 1.42 -3.93
C LEU A 67 1.87 2.02 -5.02
N LYS A 68 3.15 2.15 -4.72
CA LYS A 68 4.14 2.67 -5.65
C LYS A 68 4.29 1.76 -6.87
N ASP A 69 4.33 0.44 -6.66
CA ASP A 69 4.43 -0.53 -7.74
C ASP A 69 3.17 -0.52 -8.62
N ASP A 70 2.00 -0.39 -8.01
CA ASP A 70 0.73 -0.29 -8.76
C ASP A 70 0.73 0.94 -9.66
N LEU A 71 1.20 2.07 -9.14
CA LEU A 71 1.32 3.29 -9.92
C LEU A 71 2.31 3.13 -11.07
N TYR A 72 3.47 2.54 -10.78
CA TYR A 72 4.48 2.28 -11.80
C TYR A 72 3.95 1.37 -12.91
N LYS A 73 3.23 0.33 -12.56
CA LYS A 73 2.62 -0.58 -13.54
C LYS A 73 1.61 0.13 -14.42
N LYS A 74 0.82 1.03 -13.84
CA LYS A 74 -0.11 1.85 -14.61
C LYS A 74 0.62 2.72 -15.63
N PHE A 75 1.73 3.34 -15.23
CA PHE A 75 2.53 4.16 -16.14
C PHE A 75 3.14 3.35 -17.27
N THR A 76 3.65 2.15 -17.00
CA THR A 76 4.34 1.35 -18.01
C THR A 76 3.40 0.61 -18.94
N LYS A 77 2.17 0.34 -18.50
CA LYS A 77 1.21 -0.44 -19.27
C LYS A 77 0.64 0.33 -20.46
N ASP A 78 0.59 1.65 -20.36
CA ASP A 78 -0.01 2.51 -21.40
C ASP A 78 1.01 3.31 -22.20
N THR A 79 2.30 2.98 -22.09
CA THR A 79 3.34 3.69 -22.81
C THR A 79 3.50 3.19 -24.26
N LYS A 80 2.60 3.65 -25.12
CA LYS A 80 2.78 3.54 -26.56
C LYS A 80 3.05 4.92 -27.16
N PHE A 81 3.88 5.72 -26.48
CA PHE A 81 4.07 7.11 -26.87
C PHE A 81 5.35 7.27 -27.65
N THR A 82 5.24 7.98 -28.77
CA THR A 82 6.33 8.17 -29.72
C THR A 82 7.07 9.48 -29.50
N THR A 83 6.50 10.42 -28.74
CA THR A 83 7.12 11.72 -28.48
C THR A 83 7.26 11.99 -26.99
N PRO A 84 8.32 12.74 -26.55
CA PRO A 84 8.46 13.10 -25.14
C PRO A 84 7.29 13.91 -24.58
N THR A 85 6.68 14.76 -25.40
CA THR A 85 5.53 15.57 -24.98
C THR A 85 4.31 14.71 -24.70
N GLU A 86 4.02 13.74 -25.57
CA GLU A 86 2.92 12.80 -25.37
C GLU A 86 3.14 11.95 -24.12
N THR A 87 4.37 11.50 -23.93
CA THR A 87 4.74 10.72 -22.75
C THR A 87 4.50 11.53 -21.48
N LEU A 88 4.95 12.79 -21.43
CA LEU A 88 4.78 13.67 -20.29
C LEU A 88 3.30 13.93 -20.00
N ASN A 89 2.51 14.27 -21.02
CA ASN A 89 1.08 14.52 -20.88
C ASN A 89 0.36 13.28 -20.33
N SER A 90 0.71 12.11 -20.85
CA SER A 90 0.09 10.87 -20.40
C SER A 90 0.47 10.52 -18.97
N MET A 91 1.71 10.79 -18.56
CA MET A 91 2.14 10.59 -17.19
C MET A 91 1.36 11.51 -16.24
N ILE A 92 1.15 12.76 -16.64
CA ILE A 92 0.37 13.71 -15.84
C ILE A 92 -1.09 13.24 -15.71
N VAL A 93 -1.72 12.84 -16.82
CA VAL A 93 -3.10 12.37 -16.81
C VAL A 93 -3.23 11.13 -15.93
N MET A 94 -2.30 10.18 -16.06
CA MET A 94 -2.33 8.94 -15.26
C MET A 94 -2.10 9.23 -13.78
N ALA A 95 -1.22 10.18 -13.45
CA ALA A 95 -1.00 10.59 -12.06
C ALA A 95 -2.24 11.23 -11.48
N VAL A 96 -2.91 12.10 -12.25
CA VAL A 96 -4.16 12.74 -11.83
C VAL A 96 -5.26 11.70 -11.63
N ASP A 97 -5.43 10.78 -12.57
CA ASP A 97 -6.43 9.71 -12.47
C ASP A 97 -6.17 8.82 -11.26
N PHE A 98 -4.93 8.42 -11.05
CA PHE A 98 -4.55 7.64 -9.89
C PHE A 98 -4.85 8.39 -8.58
N PHE A 99 -4.52 9.68 -8.53
CA PHE A 99 -4.80 10.51 -7.37
C PHE A 99 -6.31 10.60 -7.10
N PHE A 100 -7.11 10.81 -8.13
CA PHE A 100 -8.57 10.88 -7.97
C PHE A 100 -9.16 9.53 -7.52
N ASP A 101 -8.70 8.42 -8.09
CA ASP A 101 -9.15 7.09 -7.70
C ASP A 101 -8.82 6.78 -6.24
N LYS A 102 -7.66 7.24 -5.77
CA LYS A 102 -7.16 6.98 -4.42
C LYS A 102 -7.29 8.20 -3.50
N HIS A 103 -7.88 9.26 -3.99
CA HIS A 103 -7.92 10.56 -3.32
C HIS A 103 -8.41 10.48 -1.87
N ASN A 104 -9.57 9.88 -1.64
CA ASN A 104 -10.11 9.81 -0.29
C ASN A 104 -9.27 8.91 0.61
N HIS A 105 -8.78 7.82 0.06
CA HIS A 105 -7.97 6.85 0.78
C HIS A 105 -6.65 7.49 1.23
N ILE A 106 -5.88 8.04 0.28
CA ILE A 106 -4.59 8.67 0.56
C ILE A 106 -4.76 9.92 1.43
N ALA A 107 -5.75 10.77 1.12
CA ALA A 107 -5.99 11.99 1.88
C ALA A 107 -6.33 11.68 3.34
N ASN A 108 -7.16 10.67 3.59
CA ASN A 108 -7.52 10.28 4.95
C ASN A 108 -6.31 9.68 5.70
N ILE A 109 -5.50 8.88 5.02
CA ILE A 109 -4.28 8.35 5.61
C ILE A 109 -3.35 9.49 6.05
N ILE A 110 -3.12 10.46 5.19
CA ILE A 110 -2.28 11.61 5.50
C ILE A 110 -2.88 12.43 6.63
N ARG A 111 -4.20 12.66 6.58
CA ARG A 111 -4.92 13.46 7.57
C ARG A 111 -4.76 12.91 8.99
N PHE A 112 -4.88 11.60 9.16
CA PHE A 112 -4.79 10.96 10.48
C PHE A 112 -3.38 10.54 10.85
N ASN A 113 -2.44 10.56 9.91
CA ASN A 113 -1.08 10.03 10.09
C ASN A 113 0.00 11.05 9.73
N ARG A 114 -0.14 12.28 10.22
CA ARG A 114 0.81 13.38 9.95
C ARG A 114 2.10 13.31 10.76
N ASN A 115 2.36 12.20 11.43
CA ASN A 115 3.55 12.09 12.23
C ASN A 115 4.80 11.85 11.35
N GLY A 116 5.99 12.08 11.93
CA GLY A 116 7.25 11.96 11.20
C GLY A 116 7.53 10.56 10.68
N LYS A 117 7.02 9.52 11.34
CA LYS A 117 7.26 8.14 10.92
C LYS A 117 6.58 7.80 9.59
N VAL A 118 5.33 8.22 9.41
CA VAL A 118 4.63 7.98 8.15
C VAL A 118 5.28 8.78 7.04
N ILE A 119 5.57 10.05 7.27
CA ILE A 119 6.22 10.91 6.29
C ILE A 119 7.60 10.36 5.93
N SER A 120 8.38 9.95 6.90
CA SER A 120 9.70 9.35 6.69
C SER A 120 9.60 8.07 5.84
N THR A 121 8.60 7.24 6.10
CA THR A 121 8.37 6.01 5.34
C THR A 121 8.01 6.32 3.89
N ILE A 122 7.21 7.34 3.65
CA ILE A 122 6.84 7.77 2.30
C ILE A 122 8.05 8.32 1.54
N GLN A 123 8.92 9.08 2.22
CA GLN A 123 10.10 9.68 1.61
C GLN A 123 11.22 8.67 1.32
N ASP A 124 11.29 7.62 2.08
CA ASP A 124 12.25 6.54 1.86
C ASP A 124 11.84 5.66 0.69
#